data_d45dbebd8c7b04c163ae148286fa0a22
#
_entry.id   d45dbebd8c7b04c163ae148286fa0a22
#
_cell.length_a   1.000
_cell.length_b   1.000
_cell.length_c   1.000
_cell.angle_alpha   90.00
_cell.angle_beta   90.00
_cell.angle_gamma   90.00
#
_symmetry.space_group_name_H-M   'P 1'
#
loop_
_entity.id
_entity.type
_entity.pdbx_description
1 polymer ?
#
loop_
_entity_poly.entity_id
_entity_poly.type
_entity_poly.pdbx_seq_one_letter_code
_entity_poly.pdbx_strand_id
1 'polypeptide(L)'
;MKSQNNAAKSAKTKSQPAAKQSVSEAGLSLEPVFAALRKRYPAAAQAQAVAFASAFYKRMETDEFGAHRAEDWAALAAGMLEFARVRKPGKANVRVFNPGLKTDGWETAHTVLQIVNDDMPFLVDTVSLALADMGVGV
;
A
#
# COMPACT_ATOMS: atom_id res chain seq x y z
N MET A 1 19.08 -16.15 -75.74
CA MET A 1 17.65 -16.41 -75.85
C MET A 1 17.04 -16.44 -74.47
N LYS A 2 16.12 -15.51 -74.19
CA LYS A 2 15.07 -15.46 -73.15
C LYS A 2 15.48 -15.80 -71.72
N SER A 3 15.71 -14.84 -70.83
CA SER A 3 14.63 -14.09 -70.12
C SER A 3 13.70 -14.98 -69.31
N GLN A 4 13.81 -14.89 -67.99
CA GLN A 4 12.60 -14.61 -67.18
C GLN A 4 13.00 -14.24 -65.74
N ASN A 5 12.56 -13.04 -65.39
CA ASN A 5 12.38 -12.50 -64.06
C ASN A 5 11.58 -13.44 -63.14
N ASN A 6 11.96 -13.54 -61.90
CA ASN A 6 10.94 -13.74 -60.87
C ASN A 6 11.26 -12.90 -59.66
N ALA A 7 10.48 -11.86 -59.49
CA ALA A 7 10.49 -10.93 -58.40
C ALA A 7 9.92 -11.60 -57.14
N ALA A 8 10.74 -11.84 -56.14
CA ALA A 8 10.29 -12.22 -54.82
C ALA A 8 9.87 -10.95 -54.04
N LYS A 9 8.57 -10.87 -53.83
CA LYS A 9 7.86 -9.85 -53.08
C LYS A 9 8.29 -9.85 -51.62
N SER A 10 9.07 -8.86 -51.26
CA SER A 10 9.42 -8.60 -49.84
C SER A 10 8.21 -8.09 -49.12
N ALA A 11 7.68 -8.90 -48.21
CA ALA A 11 6.63 -8.49 -47.30
C ALA A 11 7.22 -7.57 -46.21
N LYS A 12 6.92 -6.30 -46.27
CA LYS A 12 7.13 -5.33 -45.21
C LYS A 12 6.29 -5.70 -43.99
N THR A 13 6.88 -6.32 -43.01
CA THR A 13 6.33 -6.40 -41.67
C THR A 13 6.44 -5.00 -41.04
N LYS A 14 5.35 -4.29 -40.96
CA LYS A 14 5.22 -3.07 -40.17
C LYS A 14 5.33 -3.45 -38.69
N SER A 15 6.49 -3.20 -38.12
CA SER A 15 6.67 -3.10 -36.68
C SER A 15 5.87 -1.87 -36.22
N GLN A 16 4.75 -2.10 -35.57
CA GLN A 16 4.10 -1.06 -34.79
C GLN A 16 5.03 -0.66 -33.63
N PRO A 17 5.30 0.63 -33.42
CA PRO A 17 5.98 1.05 -32.22
C PRO A 17 5.01 0.82 -31.06
N ALA A 18 5.47 0.03 -30.06
CA ALA A 18 4.81 -0.05 -28.78
C ALA A 18 4.55 1.37 -28.28
N ALA A 19 3.29 1.72 -28.13
CA ALA A 19 2.88 2.95 -27.52
C ALA A 19 3.49 2.99 -26.11
N LYS A 20 4.48 3.84 -25.92
CA LYS A 20 4.89 4.30 -24.61
C LYS A 20 3.66 4.95 -24.01
N GLN A 21 2.94 4.20 -23.18
CA GLN A 21 1.97 4.78 -22.28
C GLN A 21 2.77 5.76 -21.42
N SER A 22 2.58 7.03 -21.68
CA SER A 22 2.98 8.08 -20.78
C SER A 22 2.31 7.76 -19.44
N VAL A 23 3.11 7.37 -18.47
CA VAL A 23 2.69 7.34 -17.07
C VAL A 23 2.44 8.80 -16.72
N SER A 24 1.19 9.23 -16.86
CA SER A 24 0.76 10.49 -16.30
C SER A 24 0.94 10.40 -14.79
N GLU A 25 1.41 11.46 -14.18
CA GLU A 25 1.48 11.72 -12.74
C GLU A 25 0.10 11.70 -12.07
N ALA A 26 -0.72 10.70 -12.33
CA ALA A 26 -1.87 10.37 -11.53
C ALA A 26 -1.34 9.52 -10.39
N GLY A 27 -1.04 10.15 -9.25
CA GLY A 27 -0.73 9.43 -8.01
C GLY A 27 -1.72 8.28 -7.84
N LEU A 28 -1.23 7.09 -7.49
CA LEU A 28 -2.07 5.92 -7.32
C LEU A 28 -3.26 6.29 -6.45
N SER A 29 -4.46 6.16 -6.99
CA SER A 29 -5.69 6.50 -6.28
C SER A 29 -5.90 5.52 -5.14
N LEU A 30 -6.12 6.02 -3.92
CA LEU A 30 -6.53 5.22 -2.77
C LEU A 30 -7.99 4.73 -2.86
N GLU A 31 -8.73 5.10 -3.91
CA GLU A 31 -10.14 4.73 -4.02
C GLU A 31 -10.41 3.22 -4.02
N PRO A 32 -9.57 2.35 -4.64
CA PRO A 32 -9.72 0.90 -4.50
C PRO A 32 -9.59 0.42 -3.05
N VAL A 33 -8.68 1.01 -2.28
CA VAL A 33 -8.50 0.72 -0.84
C VAL A 33 -9.72 1.16 -0.05
N PHE A 34 -10.25 2.36 -0.32
CA PHE A 34 -11.46 2.87 0.33
C PHE A 34 -12.69 2.03 -0.01
N ALA A 35 -12.82 1.58 -1.26
CA ALA A 35 -13.90 0.70 -1.67
C ALA A 35 -13.83 -0.66 -0.93
N ALA A 36 -12.64 -1.24 -0.81
CA ALA A 36 -12.42 -2.47 -0.06
C ALA A 36 -12.70 -2.27 1.44
N LEU A 37 -12.28 -1.13 1.99
CA LEU A 37 -12.50 -0.78 3.40
C LEU A 37 -14.00 -0.61 3.72
N ARG A 38 -14.77 0.06 2.85
CA ARG A 38 -16.23 0.22 3.01
C ARG A 38 -16.94 -1.14 3.12
N LYS A 39 -16.50 -2.16 2.39
CA LYS A 39 -17.06 -3.52 2.47
C LYS A 39 -16.88 -4.19 3.84
N ARG A 40 -15.90 -3.75 4.61
CA ARG A 40 -15.56 -4.32 5.93
C ARG A 40 -16.37 -3.69 7.06
N TYR A 41 -17.02 -2.56 6.86
CA TYR A 41 -17.72 -1.80 7.88
C TYR A 41 -19.20 -1.60 7.55
N PRO A 42 -20.08 -1.59 8.55
CA PRO A 42 -21.47 -1.19 8.37
C PRO A 42 -21.57 0.28 7.92
N ALA A 43 -22.63 0.64 7.21
CA ALA A 43 -22.78 1.96 6.59
C ALA A 43 -22.49 3.13 7.53
N ALA A 44 -22.93 3.05 8.79
CA ALA A 44 -22.71 4.09 9.81
C ALA A 44 -21.23 4.30 10.17
N ALA A 45 -20.36 3.30 9.97
CA ALA A 45 -18.94 3.37 10.33
C ALA A 45 -18.02 3.60 9.12
N GLN A 46 -18.52 3.50 7.89
CA GLN A 46 -17.71 3.59 6.67
C GLN A 46 -17.01 4.94 6.54
N ALA A 47 -17.72 6.04 6.82
CA ALA A 47 -17.14 7.38 6.71
C ALA A 47 -15.95 7.56 7.66
N GLN A 48 -16.05 7.08 8.89
CA GLN A 48 -14.97 7.13 9.87
C GLN A 48 -13.78 6.28 9.45
N ALA A 49 -14.03 5.06 8.96
CA ALA A 49 -12.98 4.17 8.52
C ALA A 49 -12.20 4.73 7.31
N VAL A 50 -12.91 5.31 6.34
CA VAL A 50 -12.30 5.96 5.18
C VAL A 50 -11.51 7.20 5.58
N ALA A 51 -12.06 8.06 6.46
CA ALA A 51 -11.35 9.23 6.96
C ALA A 51 -10.06 8.86 7.69
N PHE A 52 -10.12 7.81 8.52
CA PHE A 52 -8.94 7.26 9.18
C PHE A 52 -7.89 6.78 8.17
N ALA A 53 -8.28 5.94 7.21
CA ALA A 53 -7.37 5.40 6.20
C ALA A 53 -6.76 6.51 5.34
N SER A 54 -7.53 7.54 4.97
CA SER A 54 -7.03 8.70 4.25
C SER A 54 -5.94 9.44 5.03
N ALA A 55 -6.14 9.66 6.33
CA ALA A 55 -5.14 10.28 7.19
C ALA A 55 -3.92 9.39 7.41
N PHE A 56 -4.14 8.09 7.60
CA PHE A 56 -3.10 7.08 7.84
C PHE A 56 -2.14 6.95 6.66
N TYR A 57 -2.68 6.91 5.44
CA TYR A 57 -1.89 6.77 4.22
C TYR A 57 -1.40 8.10 3.61
N LYS A 58 -1.72 9.24 4.22
CA LYS A 58 -1.40 10.55 3.66
C LYS A 58 0.10 10.78 3.37
N ARG A 59 0.98 10.11 4.12
CA ARG A 59 2.44 10.25 4.02
C ARG A 59 3.14 9.09 3.34
N MET A 60 2.39 8.07 2.90
CA MET A 60 2.95 6.96 2.15
C MET A 60 3.21 7.36 0.71
N GLU A 61 4.32 6.88 0.18
CA GLU A 61 4.65 7.08 -1.23
C GLU A 61 3.78 6.16 -2.10
N THR A 62 3.41 6.65 -3.28
CA THR A 62 2.41 5.99 -4.13
C THR A 62 2.89 4.69 -4.75
N ASP A 63 4.19 4.48 -4.88
CA ASP A 63 4.79 3.26 -5.40
C ASP A 63 4.68 2.07 -4.42
N GLU A 64 4.62 2.32 -3.12
CA GLU A 64 4.40 1.28 -2.11
C GLU A 64 3.04 0.58 -2.27
N PHE A 65 2.00 1.31 -2.71
CA PHE A 65 0.67 0.74 -2.93
C PHE A 65 0.60 -0.25 -4.09
N GLY A 66 1.50 -0.15 -5.06
CA GLY A 66 1.52 -1.04 -6.23
C GLY A 66 1.99 -2.46 -5.94
N ALA A 67 2.65 -2.70 -4.81
CA ALA A 67 3.22 -3.99 -4.44
C ALA A 67 2.21 -4.96 -3.81
N HIS A 68 1.08 -4.46 -3.29
CA HIS A 68 0.07 -5.24 -2.58
C HIS A 68 -1.33 -4.95 -3.11
N ARG A 69 -2.28 -5.84 -2.78
CA ARG A 69 -3.68 -5.70 -3.20
C ARG A 69 -4.39 -4.62 -2.37
N ALA A 70 -5.39 -3.99 -2.94
CA ALA A 70 -6.21 -3.01 -2.23
C ALA A 70 -6.89 -3.57 -0.96
N GLU A 71 -7.24 -4.86 -0.98
CA GLU A 71 -7.80 -5.58 0.16
C GLU A 71 -6.81 -5.72 1.32
N ASP A 72 -5.53 -5.90 1.02
CA ASP A 72 -4.47 -6.03 2.03
C ASP A 72 -4.24 -4.68 2.73
N TRP A 73 -4.19 -3.59 1.96
CA TRP A 73 -4.15 -2.22 2.50
C TRP A 73 -5.39 -1.87 3.32
N ALA A 74 -6.58 -2.28 2.86
CA ALA A 74 -7.81 -2.08 3.61
C ALA A 74 -7.81 -2.87 4.93
N ALA A 75 -7.28 -4.09 4.94
CA ALA A 75 -7.16 -4.91 6.14
C ALA A 75 -6.18 -4.29 7.15
N LEU A 76 -5.02 -3.81 6.68
CA LEU A 76 -4.04 -3.12 7.50
C LEU A 76 -4.64 -1.87 8.16
N ALA A 77 -5.31 -1.01 7.37
CA ALA A 77 -5.97 0.19 7.90
C ALA A 77 -7.07 -0.14 8.93
N ALA A 78 -7.88 -1.18 8.65
CA ALA A 78 -8.90 -1.64 9.58
C ALA A 78 -8.28 -2.14 10.90
N GLY A 79 -7.26 -2.98 10.82
CA GLY A 79 -6.53 -3.48 12.00
C GLY A 79 -5.90 -2.36 12.83
N MET A 80 -5.35 -1.34 12.17
CA MET A 80 -4.78 -0.18 12.86
C MET A 80 -5.86 0.69 13.52
N LEU A 81 -7.01 0.89 12.85
CA LEU A 81 -8.13 1.61 13.42
C LEU A 81 -8.67 0.92 14.69
N GLU A 82 -8.86 -0.40 14.65
CA GLU A 82 -9.32 -1.16 15.81
C GLU A 82 -8.28 -1.14 16.94
N PHE A 83 -7.00 -1.24 16.62
CA PHE A 83 -5.93 -1.13 17.61
C PHE A 83 -5.88 0.27 18.26
N ALA A 84 -6.12 1.32 17.48
CA ALA A 84 -6.18 2.68 17.99
C ALA A 84 -7.37 2.92 18.93
N ARG A 85 -8.53 2.31 18.65
CA ARG A 85 -9.77 2.48 19.45
C ARG A 85 -9.65 1.99 20.88
N VAL A 86 -8.82 0.99 21.15
CA VAL A 86 -8.66 0.42 22.50
C VAL A 86 -7.63 1.16 23.34
N ARG A 87 -6.98 2.19 22.79
CA ARG A 87 -6.00 3.00 23.54
C ARG A 87 -6.68 3.82 24.63
N LYS A 88 -6.11 3.82 25.82
CA LYS A 88 -6.52 4.70 26.92
C LYS A 88 -5.74 6.03 26.86
N PRO A 89 -6.38 7.18 27.06
CA PRO A 89 -5.69 8.47 27.11
C PRO A 89 -4.50 8.45 28.11
N GLY A 90 -3.39 9.09 27.72
CA GLY A 90 -2.17 9.15 28.53
C GLY A 90 -1.36 7.84 28.61
N LYS A 91 -1.75 6.80 27.86
CA LYS A 91 -0.98 5.54 27.78
C LYS A 91 -0.69 5.22 26.33
N ALA A 92 0.56 4.84 26.05
CA ALA A 92 0.90 4.27 24.76
C ALA A 92 0.26 2.87 24.63
N ASN A 93 -0.21 2.55 23.42
CA ASN A 93 -0.56 1.20 23.03
C ASN A 93 0.49 0.70 22.05
N VAL A 94 1.17 -0.39 22.38
CA VAL A 94 2.29 -0.93 21.59
C VAL A 94 2.00 -2.38 21.28
N ARG A 95 2.18 -2.78 20.02
CA ARG A 95 2.04 -4.17 19.57
C ARG A 95 3.18 -4.51 18.62
N VAL A 96 3.79 -5.68 18.83
CA VAL A 96 4.75 -6.29 17.91
C VAL A 96 4.17 -7.63 17.47
N PHE A 97 4.08 -7.87 16.16
CA PHE A 97 3.48 -9.09 15.63
C PHE A 97 3.92 -9.38 14.20
N ASN A 98 3.69 -10.61 13.77
CA ASN A 98 3.83 -11.02 12.37
C ASN A 98 2.43 -11.19 11.81
N PRO A 99 1.96 -10.32 10.91
CA PRO A 99 0.62 -10.43 10.35
C PRO A 99 0.47 -11.66 9.49
N GLY A 100 -0.71 -12.26 9.53
CA GLY A 100 -1.06 -13.42 8.73
C GLY A 100 -2.39 -13.25 8.01
N LEU A 101 -2.50 -13.79 6.79
CA LEU A 101 -3.72 -13.67 5.96
C LEU A 101 -4.99 -14.15 6.68
N LYS A 102 -4.89 -15.22 7.49
CA LYS A 102 -6.05 -15.78 8.20
C LYS A 102 -6.49 -14.96 9.40
N THR A 103 -5.54 -14.33 10.08
CA THR A 103 -5.78 -13.60 11.33
C THR A 103 -6.01 -12.12 11.09
N ASP A 104 -5.20 -11.51 10.21
CA ASP A 104 -5.15 -10.07 10.02
C ASP A 104 -5.72 -9.65 8.65
N GLY A 105 -5.89 -10.60 7.73
CA GLY A 105 -6.37 -10.35 6.38
C GLY A 105 -5.33 -9.77 5.43
N TRP A 106 -4.07 -9.72 5.85
CA TRP A 106 -2.90 -9.33 5.08
C TRP A 106 -1.65 -9.98 5.66
N GLU A 107 -0.57 -10.02 4.92
CA GLU A 107 0.71 -10.59 5.39
C GLU A 107 1.91 -9.81 4.86
N THR A 108 3.03 -9.93 5.53
CA THR A 108 4.34 -9.42 5.11
C THR A 108 5.44 -10.35 5.62
N ALA A 109 6.60 -10.32 4.96
CA ALA A 109 7.79 -11.03 5.42
C ALA A 109 8.46 -10.38 6.66
N HIS A 110 7.99 -9.20 7.05
CA HIS A 110 8.57 -8.41 8.13
C HIS A 110 7.73 -8.48 9.41
N THR A 111 8.39 -8.39 10.55
CA THR A 111 7.72 -8.13 11.83
C THR A 111 7.21 -6.70 11.87
N VAL A 112 5.99 -6.50 12.32
CA VAL A 112 5.33 -5.20 12.36
C VAL A 112 5.30 -4.68 13.80
N LEU A 113 5.79 -3.47 14.00
CA LEU A 113 5.63 -2.70 15.22
C LEU A 113 4.56 -1.64 15.02
N GLN A 114 3.52 -1.68 15.83
CA GLN A 114 2.47 -0.66 15.86
C GLN A 114 2.50 0.08 17.18
N ILE A 115 2.47 1.41 17.10
CA ILE A 115 2.45 2.30 18.27
C ILE A 115 1.34 3.32 18.07
N VAL A 116 0.47 3.44 19.07
CA VAL A 116 -0.53 4.52 19.18
C VAL A 116 -0.29 5.25 20.49
N ASN A 117 0.06 6.51 20.37
CA ASN A 117 0.36 7.39 21.51
C ASN A 117 -0.30 8.75 21.31
N ASP A 118 -0.29 9.58 22.36
CA ASP A 118 -0.59 10.99 22.20
C ASP A 118 0.46 11.66 21.32
N ASP A 119 0.06 12.69 20.57
CA ASP A 119 1.00 13.40 19.72
C ASP A 119 2.08 14.07 20.56
N MET A 120 3.33 13.79 20.20
CA MET A 120 4.49 14.34 20.89
C MET A 120 5.68 14.50 19.93
N PRO A 121 6.51 15.52 20.14
CA PRO A 121 7.70 15.72 19.33
C PRO A 121 8.65 14.52 19.39
N PHE A 122 9.34 14.26 18.28
CA PHE A 122 10.41 13.25 18.16
C PHE A 122 10.00 11.80 18.46
N LEU A 123 8.70 11.47 18.47
CA LEU A 123 8.25 10.10 18.77
C LEU A 123 8.82 9.10 17.76
N VAL A 124 8.72 9.40 16.46
CA VAL A 124 9.23 8.53 15.38
C VAL A 124 10.75 8.40 15.46
N ASP A 125 11.45 9.53 15.61
CA ASP A 125 12.92 9.55 15.69
C ASP A 125 13.42 8.75 16.89
N THR A 126 12.79 8.92 18.06
CA THR A 126 13.15 8.19 19.28
C THR A 126 12.95 6.69 19.13
N VAL A 127 11.82 6.25 18.53
CA VAL A 127 11.55 4.83 18.30
C VAL A 127 12.54 4.26 17.29
N SER A 128 12.80 4.95 16.17
CA SER A 128 13.76 4.51 15.17
C SER A 128 15.17 4.38 15.73
N LEU A 129 15.61 5.35 16.55
CA LEU A 129 16.91 5.30 17.21
C LEU A 129 17.00 4.12 18.17
N ALA A 130 15.98 3.89 19.00
CA ALA A 130 15.95 2.77 19.93
C ALA A 130 16.02 1.41 19.21
N LEU A 131 15.33 1.26 18.06
CA LEU A 131 15.39 0.05 17.24
C LEU A 131 16.79 -0.13 16.62
N ALA A 132 17.40 0.95 16.13
CA ALA A 132 18.76 0.93 15.58
C ALA A 132 19.80 0.54 16.65
N ASP A 133 19.69 1.06 17.86
CA ASP A 133 20.56 0.69 18.99
C ASP A 133 20.42 -0.79 19.37
N MET A 134 19.26 -1.38 19.14
CA MET A 134 19.02 -2.82 19.32
C MET A 134 19.49 -3.67 18.12
N GLY A 135 20.04 -3.06 17.08
CA GLY A 135 20.45 -3.74 15.84
C GLY A 135 19.29 -4.15 14.93
N VAL A 136 18.11 -3.57 15.13
CA VAL A 136 16.92 -3.82 14.30
C VAL A 136 16.89 -2.78 13.18
N GLY A 137 16.92 -3.26 11.92
CA GLY A 137 16.69 -2.42 10.74
C GLY A 137 15.19 -2.07 10.60
N VAL A 138 14.92 -0.81 10.27
CA VAL A 138 13.57 -0.28 10.04
C VAL A 138 13.47 0.25 8.62
#